data_20c5dd5e8df303079d8d570fc4d9d389
#
_entry.id   20c5dd5e8df303079d8d570fc4d9d389
#
_cell.length_a   1.000
_cell.length_b   1.000
_cell.length_c   1.000
_cell.angle_alpha   90.00
_cell.angle_beta   90.00
_cell.angle_gamma   90.00
#
_symmetry.space_group_name_H-M   'P 1'
#
loop_
_entity.id
_entity.type
_entity.pdbx_description
1 polymer ?
#
loop_
_entity_poly.entity_id
_entity_poly.type
_entity_poly.pdbx_seq_one_letter_code
_entity_poly.pdbx_strand_id
1 'polypeptide(L)'
;MAKFDSKTWNPNVFEKYRKKIPSVKENSLIKNGLLNPTPNTRARLSDEVGGNYITEPIKGLLDGQVLNYDGVVDMTATSRDTFEQGKIIVGRMKAWTEKDFSRELTGEDWIKGIAADVNEYYDAVDQATILAILKGIFAMSEDGSGFITNHVTDISDTGDGLVSAVTLNSALQKASGDKKKLFKVAFMHSMVATNLENLNLLEYLKYTDSEGIQRDLGLATYNGKLVVIDDEMPELNGYDEATSATTGALKVVSGTASAGQVSLTDVQASDFYPAGVAANDYVVAANKYVTYVMGEKFFDYDNVGVRVPNEMNRDPATDGGLVH
;
A
#
# COMPACT_ATOMS: atom_id res chain seq x y z
N MET A 1 47.23 23.46 -5.20
CA MET A 1 45.92 23.00 -5.65
C MET A 1 46.16 21.92 -6.69
N ALA A 2 45.76 20.70 -6.39
CA ALA A 2 45.82 19.63 -7.38
C ALA A 2 44.76 19.96 -8.46
N LYS A 3 45.22 20.17 -9.71
CA LYS A 3 44.31 20.28 -10.84
C LYS A 3 43.75 18.89 -11.11
N PHE A 4 42.47 18.70 -10.90
CA PHE A 4 41.81 17.49 -11.35
C PHE A 4 41.87 17.40 -12.86
N ASP A 5 42.43 16.30 -13.36
CA ASP A 5 42.53 16.06 -14.78
C ASP A 5 41.20 15.51 -15.30
N SER A 6 40.53 16.30 -16.15
CA SER A 6 39.27 15.94 -16.83
C SER A 6 39.39 14.67 -17.69
N LYS A 7 40.61 14.14 -17.88
CA LYS A 7 40.84 12.89 -18.65
C LYS A 7 40.39 11.63 -17.90
N THR A 8 40.24 11.69 -16.58
CA THR A 8 39.78 10.54 -15.76
C THR A 8 38.28 10.42 -15.65
N TRP A 9 37.53 11.47 -16.03
CA TRP A 9 36.07 11.48 -16.00
C TRP A 9 35.50 11.21 -17.40
N ASN A 10 34.69 10.17 -17.51
CA ASN A 10 33.94 9.87 -18.73
C ASN A 10 32.42 9.99 -18.48
N PRO A 11 31.80 11.10 -18.92
CA PRO A 11 30.37 11.35 -18.69
C PRO A 11 29.48 10.26 -19.33
N ASN A 12 29.91 9.65 -20.44
CA ASN A 12 29.18 8.58 -21.10
C ASN A 12 29.12 7.28 -20.26
N VAL A 13 30.18 7.02 -19.46
CA VAL A 13 30.19 5.87 -18.55
C VAL A 13 29.24 6.10 -17.38
N PHE A 14 29.23 7.30 -16.83
CA PHE A 14 28.30 7.68 -15.75
C PHE A 14 26.85 7.60 -16.21
N GLU A 15 26.53 8.15 -17.38
CA GLU A 15 25.19 8.09 -17.95
C GLU A 15 24.71 6.64 -18.20
N LYS A 16 25.60 5.76 -18.63
CA LYS A 16 25.35 4.33 -18.73
C LYS A 16 25.12 3.67 -17.37
N TYR A 17 25.83 4.09 -16.34
CA TYR A 17 25.66 3.60 -14.97
C TYR A 17 24.34 4.07 -14.38
N ARG A 18 23.99 5.34 -14.54
CA ARG A 18 22.73 5.92 -14.09
C ARG A 18 21.51 5.24 -14.70
N LYS A 19 21.56 4.91 -15.99
CA LYS A 19 20.47 4.19 -16.69
C LYS A 19 20.36 2.71 -16.32
N LYS A 20 21.39 2.15 -15.67
CA LYS A 20 21.41 0.73 -15.30
C LYS A 20 20.98 0.41 -13.87
N ILE A 21 20.84 1.42 -13.02
CA ILE A 21 20.26 1.20 -11.69
C ILE A 21 18.75 1.16 -11.90
N PRO A 22 18.10 -0.02 -11.87
CA PRO A 22 16.65 -0.08 -11.95
C PRO A 22 16.09 0.60 -10.71
N SER A 23 14.99 1.30 -10.88
CA SER A 23 14.17 1.73 -9.75
C SER A 23 13.78 0.52 -8.93
N VAL A 24 14.12 0.52 -7.66
CA VAL A 24 13.83 -0.58 -6.73
C VAL A 24 12.34 -0.57 -6.34
N LYS A 25 11.70 0.60 -6.51
CA LYS A 25 10.31 0.81 -6.08
C LYS A 25 9.48 1.33 -7.24
N GLU A 26 8.47 0.57 -7.60
CA GLU A 26 7.47 0.98 -8.58
C GLU A 26 6.15 1.30 -7.88
N ASN A 27 5.52 2.40 -8.27
CA ASN A 27 4.19 2.74 -7.79
C ASN A 27 3.14 1.91 -8.53
N SER A 28 2.93 0.69 -8.07
CA SER A 28 1.99 -0.25 -8.67
C SER A 28 0.53 0.16 -8.47
N LEU A 29 0.20 0.84 -7.36
CA LEU A 29 -1.16 1.30 -7.06
C LEU A 29 -1.62 2.40 -8.03
N ILE A 30 -0.77 3.39 -8.28
CA ILE A 30 -1.09 4.49 -9.19
C ILE A 30 -1.14 3.99 -10.64
N LYS A 31 -0.17 3.18 -11.06
CA LYS A 31 -0.09 2.65 -12.44
C LYS A 31 -1.30 1.79 -12.82
N ASN A 32 -1.90 1.08 -11.87
CA ASN A 32 -3.06 0.21 -12.13
C ASN A 32 -4.42 0.92 -12.01
N GLY A 33 -4.46 2.24 -11.93
CA GLY A 33 -5.70 3.03 -12.00
C GLY A 33 -6.63 2.88 -10.80
N LEU A 34 -6.11 2.57 -9.62
CA LEU A 34 -6.88 2.47 -8.40
C LEU A 34 -7.26 3.81 -7.81
N LEU A 35 -6.51 4.85 -8.17
CA LEU A 35 -6.76 6.21 -7.72
C LEU A 35 -7.77 6.90 -8.63
N ASN A 36 -8.75 7.54 -8.01
CA ASN A 36 -9.73 8.38 -8.68
C ASN A 36 -9.30 9.85 -8.54
N PRO A 37 -8.83 10.51 -9.61
CA PRO A 37 -8.47 11.92 -9.52
C PRO A 37 -9.73 12.75 -9.30
N THR A 38 -9.76 13.53 -8.21
CA THR A 38 -10.87 14.43 -7.85
C THR A 38 -10.40 15.88 -7.91
N PRO A 39 -10.46 16.55 -9.07
CA PRO A 39 -9.83 17.85 -9.30
C PRO A 39 -10.43 19.03 -8.51
N ASN A 40 -11.55 18.84 -7.82
CA ASN A 40 -12.25 19.91 -7.12
C ASN A 40 -11.80 20.07 -5.64
N THR A 41 -10.96 19.23 -5.13
CA THR A 41 -10.50 19.26 -3.73
C THR A 41 -9.77 20.56 -3.41
N ARG A 42 -8.92 21.03 -4.33
CA ARG A 42 -8.17 22.30 -4.15
C ARG A 42 -9.07 23.52 -4.09
N ALA A 43 -10.13 23.57 -4.90
CA ALA A 43 -11.08 24.68 -4.88
C ALA A 43 -11.82 24.76 -3.54
N ARG A 44 -12.23 23.63 -3.01
CA ARG A 44 -12.91 23.53 -1.71
C ARG A 44 -12.00 23.90 -0.54
N LEU A 45 -10.73 23.50 -0.60
CA LEU A 45 -9.71 23.89 0.38
C LEU A 45 -9.48 25.40 0.46
N SER A 46 -9.59 26.11 -0.68
CA SER A 46 -9.44 27.56 -0.70
C SER A 46 -10.62 28.29 -0.07
N ASP A 47 -11.78 27.65 -0.01
CA ASP A 47 -13.00 28.21 0.58
C ASP A 47 -13.11 27.92 2.09
N GLU A 48 -12.38 26.92 2.59
CA GLU A 48 -12.32 26.59 4.02
C GLU A 48 -11.20 27.36 4.74
N VAL A 49 -11.55 27.96 5.86
CA VAL A 49 -10.63 28.79 6.68
C VAL A 49 -9.87 27.90 7.67
N GLY A 50 -8.87 27.17 7.16
CA GLY A 50 -7.92 26.42 7.97
C GLY A 50 -8.40 25.00 8.34
N GLY A 51 -7.46 24.06 8.32
CA GLY A 51 -7.66 22.66 8.65
C GLY A 51 -7.02 21.73 7.61
N ASN A 52 -6.76 20.50 8.02
CA ASN A 52 -6.21 19.45 7.15
C ASN A 52 -7.28 18.37 6.83
N TYR A 53 -8.54 18.64 7.13
CA TYR A 53 -9.64 17.72 6.97
C TYR A 53 -10.80 18.41 6.26
N ILE A 54 -11.31 17.77 5.22
CA ILE A 54 -12.45 18.25 4.42
C ILE A 54 -13.56 17.21 4.53
N THR A 55 -14.79 17.66 4.82
CA THR A 55 -15.96 16.80 4.86
C THR A 55 -16.82 17.03 3.62
N GLU A 56 -17.16 15.94 2.92
CA GLU A 56 -18.06 15.98 1.77
C GLU A 56 -19.33 15.17 2.07
N PRO A 57 -20.53 15.76 1.94
CA PRO A 57 -21.78 15.03 2.15
C PRO A 57 -22.04 14.08 0.96
N ILE A 58 -22.30 12.81 1.27
CA ILE A 58 -22.73 11.80 0.31
C ILE A 58 -24.20 11.48 0.54
N LYS A 59 -24.96 11.44 -0.55
CA LYS A 59 -26.37 11.06 -0.49
C LYS A 59 -26.51 9.55 -0.41
N GLY A 60 -27.17 9.05 0.63
CA GLY A 60 -27.52 7.65 0.76
C GLY A 60 -28.54 7.19 -0.30
N LEU A 61 -28.76 5.91 -0.36
CA LEU A 61 -29.83 5.32 -1.19
C LEU A 61 -31.20 5.61 -0.56
N LEU A 62 -32.21 5.61 -1.40
CA LEU A 62 -33.58 5.62 -0.90
C LEU A 62 -33.90 4.22 -0.39
N ASP A 63 -34.35 4.13 0.85
CA ASP A 63 -34.77 2.91 1.52
C ASP A 63 -36.26 3.04 1.93
N GLY A 64 -36.92 1.94 2.24
CA GLY A 64 -38.28 1.86 2.71
C GLY A 64 -39.05 0.75 2.02
N GLN A 65 -40.04 0.21 2.73
CA GLN A 65 -40.95 -0.77 2.17
C GLN A 65 -42.02 -0.08 1.31
N VAL A 66 -42.28 -0.65 0.15
CA VAL A 66 -43.33 -0.21 -0.74
C VAL A 66 -44.68 -0.65 -0.14
N LEU A 67 -45.60 0.27 0.03
CA LEU A 67 -46.96 -0.01 0.51
C LEU A 67 -47.87 -0.33 -0.69
N ASN A 68 -48.88 -1.17 -0.47
CA ASN A 68 -49.92 -1.43 -1.46
C ASN A 68 -50.81 -0.19 -1.63
N TYR A 69 -51.10 0.15 -2.86
CA TYR A 69 -52.09 1.21 -3.15
C TYR A 69 -53.50 0.60 -3.15
N ASP A 70 -54.10 0.46 -1.97
CA ASP A 70 -55.39 -0.17 -1.74
C ASP A 70 -56.47 0.81 -1.22
N GLY A 71 -56.09 2.07 -1.01
CA GLY A 71 -57.00 3.10 -0.48
C GLY A 71 -57.30 2.99 1.01
N VAL A 72 -56.63 2.08 1.73
CA VAL A 72 -56.86 1.80 3.17
C VAL A 72 -55.68 2.29 4.02
N VAL A 73 -54.44 2.22 3.50
CA VAL A 73 -53.23 2.56 4.26
C VAL A 73 -52.69 3.91 3.79
N ASP A 74 -52.52 4.83 4.74
CA ASP A 74 -51.91 6.14 4.49
C ASP A 74 -50.41 5.99 4.21
N MET A 75 -49.92 6.74 3.23
CA MET A 75 -48.51 6.75 2.81
C MET A 75 -47.66 7.56 3.80
N THR A 76 -46.68 6.91 4.42
CA THR A 76 -45.69 7.57 5.26
C THR A 76 -44.44 7.93 4.43
N ALA A 77 -44.06 9.20 4.51
CA ALA A 77 -42.84 9.66 3.83
C ALA A 77 -41.59 9.28 4.67
N THR A 78 -40.62 8.66 4.04
CA THR A 78 -39.31 8.40 4.62
C THR A 78 -38.29 9.41 4.07
N SER A 79 -37.39 9.87 4.93
CA SER A 79 -36.29 10.77 4.54
C SER A 79 -35.13 9.98 3.95
N ARG A 80 -34.37 10.63 3.08
CA ARG A 80 -33.10 10.08 2.57
C ARG A 80 -32.00 10.28 3.62
N ASP A 81 -31.25 9.24 3.89
CA ASP A 81 -30.06 9.35 4.73
C ASP A 81 -28.94 10.08 4.00
N THR A 82 -28.15 10.83 4.73
CA THR A 82 -26.94 11.50 4.27
C THR A 82 -25.76 11.01 5.08
N PHE A 83 -24.68 10.67 4.39
CA PHE A 83 -23.42 10.28 4.99
C PHE A 83 -22.38 11.35 4.74
N GLU A 84 -21.33 11.38 5.55
CA GLU A 84 -20.21 12.29 5.38
C GLU A 84 -18.96 11.48 4.99
N GLN A 85 -18.29 11.93 3.95
CA GLN A 85 -16.98 11.41 3.54
C GLN A 85 -15.91 12.43 3.92
N GLY A 86 -14.93 12.00 4.69
CA GLY A 86 -13.80 12.82 5.07
C GLY A 86 -12.62 12.62 4.12
N LYS A 87 -11.96 13.73 3.75
CA LYS A 87 -10.68 13.73 3.04
C LYS A 87 -9.62 14.37 3.93
N ILE A 88 -8.47 13.71 4.04
CA ILE A 88 -7.33 14.19 4.85
C ILE A 88 -6.24 14.68 3.92
N ILE A 89 -5.67 15.84 4.25
CA ILE A 89 -4.53 16.40 3.54
C ILE A 89 -3.27 15.94 4.25
N VAL A 90 -2.38 15.27 3.52
CA VAL A 90 -1.09 14.82 4.01
C VAL A 90 0.00 15.60 3.30
N GLY A 91 0.77 16.40 4.04
CA GLY A 91 1.94 17.10 3.51
C GLY A 91 3.22 16.32 3.80
N ARG A 92 4.07 16.14 2.80
CA ARG A 92 5.40 15.56 2.93
C ARG A 92 6.42 16.53 2.34
N MET A 93 7.58 16.65 2.98
CA MET A 93 8.68 17.45 2.48
C MET A 93 10.00 16.70 2.63
N LYS A 94 10.90 16.93 1.68
CA LYS A 94 12.26 16.42 1.70
C LYS A 94 13.17 17.46 1.04
N ALA A 95 14.38 17.62 1.55
CA ALA A 95 15.42 18.45 0.95
C ALA A 95 16.63 17.60 0.55
N TRP A 96 17.22 17.94 -0.57
CA TRP A 96 18.46 17.36 -1.06
C TRP A 96 19.48 18.47 -1.23
N THR A 97 20.74 18.19 -0.96
CA THR A 97 21.84 19.15 -1.06
C THR A 97 22.89 18.65 -2.02
N GLU A 98 23.42 19.55 -2.82
CA GLU A 98 24.55 19.30 -3.71
C GLU A 98 25.66 20.33 -3.46
N LYS A 99 26.90 19.91 -3.57
CA LYS A 99 28.07 20.78 -3.50
C LYS A 99 28.43 21.26 -4.89
N ASP A 100 28.59 22.58 -5.08
CA ASP A 100 29.06 23.19 -6.35
C ASP A 100 30.35 22.55 -6.87
N PHE A 101 31.23 22.16 -5.97
CA PHE A 101 32.48 21.49 -6.32
C PHE A 101 32.29 20.16 -7.03
N SER A 102 31.21 19.42 -6.73
CA SER A 102 30.87 18.20 -7.44
C SER A 102 30.59 18.44 -8.91
N ARG A 103 29.88 19.53 -9.22
CA ARG A 103 29.59 19.95 -10.59
C ARG A 103 30.85 20.33 -11.38
N GLU A 104 31.75 21.08 -10.77
CA GLU A 104 33.01 21.46 -11.37
C GLU A 104 33.90 20.25 -11.63
N LEU A 105 33.83 19.26 -10.75
CA LEU A 105 34.63 18.03 -10.85
C LEU A 105 34.13 17.07 -11.92
N THR A 106 32.78 16.88 -11.99
CA THR A 106 32.15 15.88 -12.83
C THR A 106 31.71 16.42 -14.18
N GLY A 107 31.53 17.74 -14.31
CA GLY A 107 31.03 18.40 -15.51
C GLY A 107 29.55 18.13 -15.80
N GLU A 108 28.84 17.42 -14.90
CA GLU A 108 27.44 17.06 -15.04
C GLU A 108 26.55 17.90 -14.12
N ASP A 109 25.36 18.24 -14.62
CA ASP A 109 24.35 18.98 -13.88
C ASP A 109 23.45 18.02 -13.09
N TRP A 110 23.88 17.69 -11.87
CA TRP A 110 23.17 16.78 -10.97
C TRP A 110 21.76 17.25 -10.61
N ILE A 111 21.53 18.58 -10.58
CA ILE A 111 20.24 19.16 -10.25
C ILE A 111 19.16 18.70 -11.24
N LYS A 112 19.50 18.58 -12.53
CA LYS A 112 18.58 18.05 -13.53
C LYS A 112 18.27 16.56 -13.32
N GLY A 113 19.25 15.79 -12.87
CA GLY A 113 19.07 14.41 -12.48
C GLY A 113 18.13 14.27 -11.28
N ILE A 114 18.35 15.04 -10.24
CA ILE A 114 17.51 15.08 -9.04
C ILE A 114 16.05 15.40 -9.39
N ALA A 115 15.79 16.37 -10.26
CA ALA A 115 14.43 16.73 -10.64
C ALA A 115 13.64 15.58 -11.31
N ALA A 116 14.32 14.69 -12.02
CA ALA A 116 13.68 13.49 -12.59
C ALA A 116 13.41 12.43 -11.51
N ASP A 117 14.35 12.26 -10.57
CA ASP A 117 14.28 11.24 -9.53
C ASP A 117 13.29 11.63 -8.40
N VAL A 118 13.04 12.93 -8.20
CA VAL A 118 12.09 13.45 -7.19
C VAL A 118 10.67 12.94 -7.42
N ASN A 119 10.21 12.93 -8.67
CA ASN A 119 8.85 12.44 -8.96
C ASN A 119 8.71 10.97 -8.57
N GLU A 120 9.69 10.15 -8.93
CA GLU A 120 9.69 8.73 -8.60
C GLU A 120 9.77 8.49 -7.08
N TYR A 121 10.55 9.31 -6.37
CA TYR A 121 10.62 9.26 -4.92
C TYR A 121 9.27 9.59 -4.26
N TYR A 122 8.57 10.64 -4.72
CA TYR A 122 7.27 10.99 -4.17
C TYR A 122 6.18 9.98 -4.53
N ASP A 123 6.23 9.39 -5.71
CA ASP A 123 5.32 8.29 -6.08
C ASP A 123 5.46 7.10 -5.11
N ALA A 124 6.69 6.75 -4.72
CA ALA A 124 6.92 5.70 -3.73
C ALA A 124 6.43 6.11 -2.33
N VAL A 125 6.61 7.37 -1.93
CA VAL A 125 6.09 7.89 -0.64
C VAL A 125 4.56 7.87 -0.61
N ASP A 126 3.91 8.22 -1.71
CA ASP A 126 2.45 8.20 -1.83
C ASP A 126 1.93 6.76 -1.73
N GLN A 127 2.56 5.80 -2.40
CA GLN A 127 2.21 4.39 -2.28
C GLN A 127 2.35 3.90 -0.84
N ALA A 128 3.47 4.16 -0.18
CA ALA A 128 3.69 3.79 1.21
C ALA A 128 2.64 4.42 2.15
N THR A 129 2.22 5.65 1.86
CA THR A 129 1.18 6.34 2.63
C THR A 129 -0.18 5.67 2.45
N ILE A 130 -0.55 5.30 1.22
CA ILE A 130 -1.80 4.59 0.92
C ILE A 130 -1.82 3.22 1.61
N LEU A 131 -0.72 2.46 1.54
CA LEU A 131 -0.61 1.16 2.21
C LEU A 131 -0.71 1.28 3.73
N ALA A 132 -0.11 2.33 4.32
CA ALA A 132 -0.23 2.61 5.75
C ALA A 132 -1.67 2.96 6.16
N ILE A 133 -2.39 3.72 5.34
CA ILE A 133 -3.82 4.03 5.56
C ILE A 133 -4.65 2.74 5.50
N LEU A 134 -4.43 1.89 4.51
CA LEU A 134 -5.10 0.60 4.39
C LEU A 134 -4.84 -0.29 5.60
N LYS A 135 -3.57 -0.42 6.02
CA LYS A 135 -3.21 -1.17 7.23
C LYS A 135 -3.98 -0.63 8.44
N GLY A 136 -4.08 0.70 8.57
CA GLY A 136 -4.82 1.34 9.67
C GLY A 136 -6.33 1.07 9.62
N ILE A 137 -6.95 1.14 8.44
CA ILE A 137 -8.39 0.88 8.27
C ILE A 137 -8.74 -0.57 8.65
N PHE A 138 -7.97 -1.53 8.17
CA PHE A 138 -8.22 -2.95 8.44
C PHE A 138 -7.78 -3.42 9.85
N ALA A 139 -7.00 -2.60 10.56
CA ALA A 139 -6.65 -2.83 11.97
C ALA A 139 -7.66 -2.21 12.96
N MET A 140 -8.67 -1.49 12.48
CA MET A 140 -9.71 -0.94 13.35
C MET A 140 -10.53 -2.06 13.99
N SER A 141 -10.99 -1.84 15.21
CA SER A 141 -11.94 -2.74 15.86
C SER A 141 -13.32 -2.63 15.20
N GLU A 142 -14.07 -3.74 15.19
CA GLU A 142 -15.43 -3.78 14.68
C GLU A 142 -16.34 -2.83 15.48
N ASP A 143 -17.01 -1.92 14.81
CA ASP A 143 -17.90 -0.91 15.41
C ASP A 143 -19.38 -1.30 15.37
N GLY A 144 -19.69 -2.53 14.99
CA GLY A 144 -21.05 -3.04 14.80
C GLY A 144 -21.60 -2.84 13.38
N SER A 145 -20.85 -2.18 12.48
CA SER A 145 -21.24 -2.05 11.06
C SER A 145 -21.04 -3.34 10.25
N GLY A 146 -20.28 -4.28 10.79
CA GLY A 146 -19.88 -5.50 10.09
C GLY A 146 -18.81 -5.27 9.02
N PHE A 147 -18.21 -4.08 8.95
CA PHE A 147 -17.24 -3.75 7.91
C PHE A 147 -16.01 -4.65 7.98
N ILE A 148 -15.32 -4.70 9.13
CA ILE A 148 -14.13 -5.53 9.30
C ILE A 148 -14.48 -7.00 9.17
N THR A 149 -15.54 -7.45 9.86
CA THR A 149 -16.00 -8.85 9.80
C THR A 149 -16.26 -9.31 8.38
N ASN A 150 -16.82 -8.47 7.51
CA ASN A 150 -17.19 -8.87 6.14
C ASN A 150 -16.03 -8.69 5.14
N HIS A 151 -15.12 -7.76 5.36
CA HIS A 151 -14.06 -7.42 4.39
C HIS A 151 -12.68 -7.98 4.74
N VAL A 152 -12.49 -8.46 5.97
CA VAL A 152 -11.25 -9.15 6.37
C VAL A 152 -11.51 -10.65 6.46
N THR A 153 -10.64 -11.43 5.85
CA THR A 153 -10.65 -12.89 5.93
C THR A 153 -9.25 -13.34 6.35
N ASP A 154 -9.13 -13.79 7.60
CA ASP A 154 -7.93 -14.44 8.09
C ASP A 154 -8.01 -15.94 7.78
N ILE A 155 -7.00 -16.47 7.13
CA ILE A 155 -6.87 -17.87 6.76
C ILE A 155 -5.74 -18.58 7.50
N SER A 156 -4.96 -17.87 8.30
CA SER A 156 -3.78 -18.40 8.98
C SER A 156 -4.10 -19.58 9.91
N ASP A 157 -5.28 -19.54 10.53
CA ASP A 157 -5.74 -20.59 11.45
C ASP A 157 -6.52 -21.70 10.71
N THR A 158 -6.61 -21.65 9.38
CA THR A 158 -7.40 -22.58 8.58
C THR A 158 -6.49 -23.50 7.76
N GLY A 159 -6.41 -24.77 8.13
CA GLY A 159 -5.62 -25.76 7.41
C GLY A 159 -4.12 -25.54 7.53
N ASP A 160 -3.46 -25.29 6.41
CA ASP A 160 -2.01 -24.98 6.33
C ASP A 160 -1.70 -23.47 6.34
N GLY A 161 -2.72 -22.62 6.52
CA GLY A 161 -2.57 -21.17 6.49
C GLY A 161 -2.24 -20.57 5.12
N LEU A 162 -2.28 -21.38 4.06
CA LEU A 162 -1.88 -20.95 2.73
C LEU A 162 -3.08 -20.58 1.85
N VAL A 163 -2.86 -19.64 0.94
CA VAL A 163 -3.86 -19.25 -0.06
C VAL A 163 -4.13 -20.41 -1.01
N SER A 164 -5.39 -20.76 -1.21
CA SER A 164 -5.85 -21.87 -2.05
C SER A 164 -6.80 -21.41 -3.16
N ALA A 165 -7.16 -22.31 -4.07
CA ALA A 165 -8.06 -22.02 -5.20
C ALA A 165 -9.41 -21.40 -4.81
N VAL A 166 -9.90 -21.67 -3.60
CA VAL A 166 -11.21 -21.19 -3.13
C VAL A 166 -11.15 -19.95 -2.25
N THR A 167 -9.99 -19.65 -1.69
CA THR A 167 -9.80 -18.58 -0.67
C THR A 167 -10.30 -17.22 -1.18
N LEU A 168 -9.80 -16.78 -2.33
CA LEU A 168 -10.17 -15.49 -2.90
C LEU A 168 -11.67 -15.41 -3.22
N ASN A 169 -12.22 -16.46 -3.80
CA ASN A 169 -13.63 -16.48 -4.20
C ASN A 169 -14.57 -16.45 -2.98
N SER A 170 -14.19 -17.13 -1.90
CA SER A 170 -14.93 -17.13 -0.63
C SER A 170 -14.85 -15.76 0.06
N ALA A 171 -13.66 -15.15 0.08
CA ALA A 171 -13.47 -13.80 0.63
C ALA A 171 -14.31 -12.76 -0.13
N LEU A 172 -14.31 -12.79 -1.45
CA LEU A 172 -15.11 -11.90 -2.28
C LEU A 172 -16.62 -12.13 -2.12
N GLN A 173 -17.04 -13.36 -1.93
CA GLN A 173 -18.45 -13.67 -1.67
C GLN A 173 -18.89 -13.14 -0.30
N LYS A 174 -18.04 -13.27 0.71
CA LYS A 174 -18.29 -12.72 2.05
C LYS A 174 -18.39 -11.19 2.03
N ALA A 175 -17.52 -10.51 1.26
CA ALA A 175 -17.46 -9.06 1.18
C ALA A 175 -18.60 -8.41 0.39
N SER A 176 -19.03 -9.01 -0.73
CA SER A 176 -19.94 -8.33 -1.67
C SER A 176 -21.06 -9.20 -2.24
N GLY A 177 -21.18 -10.45 -1.82
CA GLY A 177 -22.21 -11.35 -2.30
C GLY A 177 -22.16 -11.58 -3.82
N ASP A 178 -23.18 -11.10 -4.53
CA ASP A 178 -23.32 -11.22 -5.98
C ASP A 178 -22.47 -10.23 -6.78
N LYS A 179 -21.99 -9.15 -6.15
CA LYS A 179 -21.25 -8.07 -6.81
C LYS A 179 -19.74 -8.30 -6.91
N LYS A 180 -19.28 -9.55 -6.90
CA LYS A 180 -17.84 -9.92 -7.00
C LYS A 180 -17.09 -9.28 -8.18
N LYS A 181 -17.81 -8.88 -9.24
CA LYS A 181 -17.23 -8.26 -10.45
C LYS A 181 -16.71 -6.83 -10.21
N LEU A 182 -17.04 -6.21 -9.08
CA LEU A 182 -16.51 -4.90 -8.71
C LEU A 182 -15.01 -4.98 -8.42
N PHE A 183 -14.55 -6.10 -7.89
CA PHE A 183 -13.14 -6.33 -7.61
C PHE A 183 -12.41 -6.80 -8.87
N LYS A 184 -11.36 -6.10 -9.25
CA LYS A 184 -10.63 -6.34 -10.50
C LYS A 184 -9.17 -6.66 -10.31
N VAL A 185 -8.54 -6.13 -9.28
CA VAL A 185 -7.10 -6.21 -9.04
C VAL A 185 -6.84 -6.80 -7.67
N ALA A 186 -5.90 -7.72 -7.60
CA ALA A 186 -5.39 -8.29 -6.35
C ALA A 186 -3.91 -7.91 -6.19
N PHE A 187 -3.59 -7.26 -5.09
CA PHE A 187 -2.23 -6.91 -4.71
C PHE A 187 -1.74 -7.91 -3.68
N MET A 188 -0.62 -8.53 -3.93
CA MET A 188 -0.07 -9.55 -3.04
C MET A 188 1.45 -9.48 -2.98
N HIS A 189 1.99 -9.92 -1.85
CA HIS A 189 3.42 -10.07 -1.66
C HIS A 189 3.96 -11.24 -2.52
N SER A 190 5.23 -11.17 -2.92
CA SER A 190 5.88 -12.22 -3.75
C SER A 190 5.82 -13.61 -3.14
N MET A 191 5.85 -13.73 -1.80
CA MET A 191 5.71 -15.02 -1.11
C MET A 191 4.35 -15.68 -1.37
N VAL A 192 3.26 -14.90 -1.36
CA VAL A 192 1.91 -15.39 -1.67
C VAL A 192 1.81 -15.78 -3.15
N ALA A 193 2.36 -14.94 -4.05
CA ALA A 193 2.40 -15.21 -5.48
C ALA A 193 3.15 -16.51 -5.79
N THR A 194 4.33 -16.72 -5.19
CA THR A 194 5.11 -17.95 -5.35
C THR A 194 4.35 -19.19 -4.90
N ASN A 195 3.59 -19.10 -3.79
CA ASN A 195 2.72 -20.19 -3.37
C ASN A 195 1.64 -20.53 -4.42
N LEU A 196 0.99 -19.50 -4.97
CA LEU A 196 -0.01 -19.69 -6.03
C LEU A 196 0.60 -20.21 -7.33
N GLU A 197 1.81 -19.83 -7.68
CA GLU A 197 2.57 -20.37 -8.82
C GLU A 197 2.86 -21.87 -8.63
N ASN A 198 3.35 -22.26 -7.45
CA ASN A 198 3.63 -23.64 -7.10
C ASN A 198 2.36 -24.53 -7.17
N LEU A 199 1.20 -23.95 -6.86
CA LEU A 199 -0.10 -24.61 -6.97
C LEU A 199 -0.68 -24.56 -8.41
N ASN A 200 0.00 -23.92 -9.37
CA ASN A 200 -0.47 -23.68 -10.74
C ASN A 200 -1.83 -22.95 -10.78
N LEU A 201 -2.06 -22.01 -9.86
CA LEU A 201 -3.29 -21.22 -9.76
C LEU A 201 -3.16 -19.84 -10.42
N LEU A 202 -1.94 -19.39 -10.74
CA LEU A 202 -1.68 -18.19 -11.52
C LEU A 202 -1.68 -18.52 -13.01
N GLU A 203 -2.51 -17.80 -13.75
CA GLU A 203 -2.57 -17.86 -15.20
C GLU A 203 -1.88 -16.62 -15.76
N TYR A 204 -0.79 -16.82 -16.51
CA TYR A 204 -0.09 -15.75 -17.20
C TYR A 204 -0.77 -15.44 -18.53
N LEU A 205 -1.04 -14.14 -18.76
CA LEU A 205 -1.60 -13.69 -20.03
C LEU A 205 -0.53 -13.83 -21.13
N LYS A 206 -0.90 -14.50 -22.22
CA LYS A 206 -0.04 -14.74 -23.37
C LYS A 206 -0.51 -13.90 -24.55
N TYR A 207 0.41 -13.32 -25.28
CA TYR A 207 0.12 -12.74 -26.58
C TYR A 207 0.84 -13.53 -27.67
N THR A 208 0.21 -13.59 -28.83
CA THR A 208 0.81 -14.21 -30.00
C THR A 208 1.46 -13.12 -30.87
N ASP A 209 2.76 -13.22 -31.07
CA ASP A 209 3.52 -12.31 -31.92
C ASP A 209 3.11 -12.48 -33.40
N SER A 210 3.47 -11.51 -34.25
CA SER A 210 3.21 -11.57 -35.70
C SER A 210 3.81 -12.79 -36.39
N GLU A 211 4.76 -13.45 -35.74
CA GLU A 211 5.39 -14.70 -36.20
C GLU A 211 4.70 -15.97 -35.67
N GLY A 212 3.57 -15.84 -34.95
CA GLY A 212 2.83 -16.97 -34.39
C GLY A 212 3.42 -17.55 -33.09
N ILE A 213 4.42 -16.88 -32.50
CA ILE A 213 5.05 -17.31 -31.26
C ILE A 213 4.27 -16.75 -30.06
N GLN A 214 3.87 -17.61 -29.12
CA GLN A 214 3.26 -17.19 -27.87
C GLN A 214 4.33 -16.71 -26.88
N ARG A 215 4.17 -15.49 -26.37
CA ARG A 215 5.02 -14.91 -25.35
C ARG A 215 4.21 -14.50 -24.13
N ASP A 216 4.76 -14.68 -22.95
CA ASP A 216 4.12 -14.24 -21.71
C ASP A 216 4.23 -12.71 -21.59
N LEU A 217 3.13 -12.05 -21.22
CA LEU A 217 3.06 -10.60 -20.98
C LEU A 217 3.64 -10.20 -19.62
N GLY A 218 3.99 -11.16 -18.76
CA GLY A 218 4.37 -10.89 -17.37
C GLY A 218 3.22 -10.45 -16.47
N LEU A 219 1.99 -10.47 -16.98
CA LEU A 219 0.78 -10.16 -16.23
C LEU A 219 0.12 -11.46 -15.83
N ALA A 220 -0.04 -11.68 -14.54
CA ALA A 220 -0.70 -12.84 -13.98
C ALA A 220 -2.17 -12.53 -13.65
N THR A 221 -3.02 -13.56 -13.77
CA THR A 221 -4.40 -13.50 -13.29
C THR A 221 -4.68 -14.65 -12.33
N TYR A 222 -5.42 -14.35 -11.27
CA TYR A 222 -5.87 -15.31 -10.29
C TYR A 222 -7.39 -15.20 -10.13
N ASN A 223 -8.11 -16.25 -10.41
CA ASN A 223 -9.58 -16.26 -10.38
C ASN A 223 -10.21 -15.14 -11.24
N GLY A 224 -9.61 -14.81 -12.39
CA GLY A 224 -10.07 -13.74 -13.26
C GLY A 224 -9.83 -12.31 -12.73
N LYS A 225 -8.98 -12.15 -11.72
CA LYS A 225 -8.50 -10.87 -11.21
C LYS A 225 -7.06 -10.66 -11.63
N LEU A 226 -6.72 -9.44 -12.05
CA LEU A 226 -5.34 -9.08 -12.34
C LEU A 226 -4.53 -9.15 -11.04
N VAL A 227 -3.40 -9.84 -11.07
CA VAL A 227 -2.48 -9.93 -9.93
C VAL A 227 -1.34 -8.94 -10.14
N VAL A 228 -1.12 -8.12 -9.13
CA VAL A 228 0.04 -7.24 -9.03
C VAL A 228 0.88 -7.72 -7.85
N ILE A 229 2.13 -8.07 -8.14
CA ILE A 229 3.07 -8.54 -7.13
C ILE A 229 3.90 -7.34 -6.67
N ASP A 230 3.88 -7.08 -5.36
CA ASP A 230 4.59 -5.96 -4.77
C ASP A 230 5.11 -6.36 -3.39
N ASP A 231 6.41 -6.29 -3.20
CA ASP A 231 7.06 -6.64 -1.93
C ASP A 231 6.93 -5.54 -0.85
N GLU A 232 6.34 -4.39 -1.19
CA GLU A 232 5.96 -3.38 -0.21
C GLU A 232 4.60 -3.66 0.47
N MET A 233 3.92 -4.73 0.06
CA MET A 233 2.68 -5.14 0.72
C MET A 233 2.90 -5.41 2.19
N PRO A 234 1.94 -5.05 3.07
CA PRO A 234 2.09 -5.21 4.50
C PRO A 234 2.38 -6.66 4.89
N GLU A 235 3.46 -6.83 5.61
CA GLU A 235 3.80 -8.05 6.32
C GLU A 235 3.51 -7.82 7.80
N LEU A 236 2.76 -8.74 8.39
CA LEU A 236 2.44 -8.74 9.80
C LEU A 236 3.39 -9.71 10.49
N ASN A 237 4.18 -9.21 11.42
CA ASN A 237 5.12 -10.00 12.18
C ASN A 237 4.56 -10.28 13.57
N GLY A 238 4.48 -11.55 13.92
CA GLY A 238 3.88 -11.93 15.18
C GLY A 238 4.25 -13.33 15.63
N TYR A 239 3.38 -13.91 16.40
CA TYR A 239 3.61 -15.21 17.02
C TYR A 239 2.37 -16.08 16.90
N ASP A 240 2.57 -17.35 16.54
CA ASP A 240 1.56 -18.39 16.59
C ASP A 240 1.74 -19.26 17.85
N GLU A 241 0.68 -19.96 18.23
CA GLU A 241 0.71 -20.90 19.35
C GLU A 241 1.68 -22.05 19.05
N ALA A 242 2.50 -22.39 20.03
CA ALA A 242 3.46 -23.46 19.90
C ALA A 242 3.51 -24.32 21.17
N THR A 243 4.16 -25.45 21.04
CA THR A 243 4.48 -26.32 22.18
C THR A 243 5.99 -26.37 22.38
N SER A 244 6.44 -26.86 23.51
CA SER A 244 7.87 -27.04 23.79
C SER A 244 8.60 -27.96 22.79
N ALA A 245 7.85 -28.75 22.01
CA ALA A 245 8.35 -29.65 20.95
C ALA A 245 8.38 -29.02 19.58
N THR A 246 7.80 -27.83 19.41
CA THR A 246 7.76 -27.12 18.12
C THR A 246 9.15 -26.57 17.80
N THR A 247 9.62 -26.83 16.57
CA THR A 247 10.91 -26.30 16.13
C THR A 247 10.90 -24.77 16.10
N GLY A 248 11.87 -24.15 16.76
CA GLY A 248 11.93 -22.68 16.86
C GLY A 248 11.01 -22.08 17.91
N ALA A 249 10.36 -22.90 18.76
CA ALA A 249 9.51 -22.40 19.84
C ALA A 249 10.31 -21.56 20.83
N LEU A 250 9.72 -20.43 21.20
CA LEU A 250 10.23 -19.51 22.22
C LEU A 250 9.35 -19.61 23.46
N LYS A 251 9.97 -19.72 24.63
CA LYS A 251 9.22 -19.68 25.89
C LYS A 251 8.90 -18.26 26.29
N VAL A 252 7.63 -17.96 26.54
CA VAL A 252 7.18 -16.64 26.97
C VAL A 252 7.55 -16.41 28.42
N VAL A 253 8.17 -15.29 28.74
CA VAL A 253 8.57 -14.87 30.09
C VAL A 253 8.00 -13.48 30.42
N SER A 254 7.68 -13.24 31.68
CA SER A 254 7.12 -11.95 32.13
C SER A 254 8.17 -10.84 32.32
N GLY A 255 9.46 -11.16 32.16
CA GLY A 255 10.57 -10.22 32.31
C GLY A 255 11.49 -10.19 31.08
N THR A 256 12.76 -9.83 31.30
CA THR A 256 13.79 -9.82 30.26
C THR A 256 14.01 -11.22 29.70
N ALA A 257 13.89 -11.35 28.38
CA ALA A 257 14.07 -12.62 27.69
C ALA A 257 15.55 -12.97 27.53
N SER A 258 15.87 -14.26 27.65
CA SER A 258 17.17 -14.87 27.36
C SER A 258 17.10 -15.66 26.03
N ALA A 259 18.21 -16.24 25.61
CA ALA A 259 18.23 -17.09 24.42
C ALA A 259 17.15 -18.19 24.50
N GLY A 260 16.34 -18.34 23.43
CA GLY A 260 15.21 -19.27 23.39
C GLY A 260 13.96 -18.82 24.16
N GLN A 261 13.90 -17.54 24.52
CA GLN A 261 12.77 -16.94 25.23
C GLN A 261 12.34 -15.64 24.51
N VAL A 262 11.09 -15.24 24.77
CA VAL A 262 10.53 -13.95 24.33
C VAL A 262 9.78 -13.31 25.50
N SER A 263 9.86 -11.99 25.62
CA SER A 263 9.10 -11.26 26.63
C SER A 263 7.62 -11.25 26.29
N LEU A 264 6.75 -11.42 27.30
CA LEU A 264 5.31 -11.28 27.13
C LEU A 264 4.93 -9.90 26.57
N THR A 265 5.66 -8.85 26.97
CA THR A 265 5.45 -7.49 26.44
C THR A 265 5.75 -7.41 24.95
N ASP A 266 6.81 -8.06 24.47
CA ASP A 266 7.17 -8.07 23.06
C ASP A 266 6.17 -8.88 22.22
N VAL A 267 5.69 -10.02 22.77
CA VAL A 267 4.62 -10.81 22.14
C VAL A 267 3.34 -9.99 22.00
N GLN A 268 2.91 -9.29 23.03
CA GLN A 268 1.71 -8.46 23.00
C GLN A 268 1.86 -7.17 22.20
N ALA A 269 3.08 -6.73 21.94
CA ALA A 269 3.37 -5.57 21.08
C ALA A 269 3.47 -5.94 19.60
N SER A 270 3.50 -7.24 19.25
CA SER A 270 3.54 -7.69 17.86
C SER A 270 2.22 -7.48 17.12
N ASP A 271 2.24 -7.57 15.79
CA ASP A 271 1.05 -7.34 14.96
C ASP A 271 -0.06 -8.39 15.22
N PHE A 272 0.30 -9.61 15.61
CA PHE A 272 -0.65 -10.65 16.03
C PHE A 272 0.00 -11.63 17.02
N TYR A 273 -0.81 -12.22 17.88
CA TYR A 273 -0.37 -13.20 18.87
C TYR A 273 -1.56 -14.07 19.34
N PRO A 274 -1.30 -15.28 19.93
CA PRO A 274 -2.36 -16.14 20.42
C PRO A 274 -3.18 -15.49 21.52
N ALA A 275 -4.51 -15.62 21.43
CA ALA A 275 -5.40 -15.08 22.45
C ALA A 275 -5.13 -15.75 23.83
N GLY A 276 -4.94 -14.92 24.86
CA GLY A 276 -4.73 -15.42 26.22
C GLY A 276 -3.30 -15.88 26.52
N VAL A 277 -2.33 -15.62 25.64
CA VAL A 277 -0.92 -15.95 25.88
C VAL A 277 -0.44 -15.41 27.23
N ALA A 278 0.22 -16.26 28.00
CA ALA A 278 0.72 -15.97 29.35
C ALA A 278 2.18 -16.38 29.52
N ALA A 279 2.77 -15.96 30.63
CA ALA A 279 4.11 -16.39 30.96
C ALA A 279 4.15 -17.93 31.17
N ASN A 280 5.18 -18.56 30.65
CA ASN A 280 5.45 -19.99 30.50
C ASN A 280 4.79 -20.70 29.31
N ASP A 281 3.95 -20.04 28.54
CA ASP A 281 3.49 -20.58 27.27
C ASP A 281 4.64 -20.62 26.25
N TYR A 282 4.41 -21.32 25.16
CA TYR A 282 5.35 -21.39 24.05
C TYR A 282 4.70 -20.78 22.82
N VAL A 283 5.47 -19.97 22.11
CA VAL A 283 5.08 -19.34 20.85
C VAL A 283 6.17 -19.55 19.81
N VAL A 284 5.82 -19.50 18.56
CA VAL A 284 6.75 -19.52 17.43
C VAL A 284 6.58 -18.27 16.61
N ALA A 285 7.69 -17.64 16.22
CA ALA A 285 7.64 -16.49 15.33
C ALA A 285 7.03 -16.87 13.98
N ALA A 286 6.08 -16.09 13.53
CA ALA A 286 5.35 -16.31 12.29
C ALA A 286 5.11 -14.98 11.57
N ASN A 287 5.03 -15.06 10.25
CA ASN A 287 4.76 -13.91 9.39
C ASN A 287 3.48 -14.14 8.61
N LYS A 288 2.56 -13.16 8.64
CA LYS A 288 1.35 -13.18 7.83
C LYS A 288 1.45 -12.14 6.73
N TYR A 289 1.20 -12.55 5.51
CA TYR A 289 1.23 -11.67 4.35
C TYR A 289 -0.18 -11.19 4.00
N VAL A 290 -0.34 -9.88 3.86
CA VAL A 290 -1.64 -9.29 3.55
C VAL A 290 -1.81 -9.19 2.04
N THR A 291 -2.97 -9.62 1.54
CA THR A 291 -3.38 -9.46 0.15
C THR A 291 -4.59 -8.53 0.09
N TYR A 292 -4.48 -7.43 -0.67
CA TYR A 292 -5.60 -6.53 -0.90
C TYR A 292 -6.26 -6.80 -2.24
N VAL A 293 -7.58 -6.90 -2.24
CA VAL A 293 -8.36 -7.04 -3.48
C VAL A 293 -9.24 -5.81 -3.64
N MET A 294 -9.04 -5.08 -4.72
CA MET A 294 -9.63 -3.76 -4.91
C MET A 294 -10.32 -3.64 -6.27
N GLY A 295 -11.28 -2.71 -6.34
CA GLY A 295 -11.89 -2.27 -7.58
C GLY A 295 -11.13 -1.12 -8.22
N GLU A 296 -11.50 -0.73 -9.43
CA GLU A 296 -11.01 0.50 -10.06
C GLU A 296 -11.49 1.73 -9.28
N LYS A 297 -10.65 2.77 -9.23
CA LYS A 297 -10.98 4.07 -8.60
C LYS A 297 -11.41 3.93 -7.14
N PHE A 298 -10.73 3.07 -6.41
CA PHE A 298 -11.06 2.77 -5.02
C PHE A 298 -10.75 3.94 -4.07
N PHE A 299 -9.68 4.69 -4.34
CA PHE A 299 -9.30 5.86 -3.56
C PHE A 299 -9.53 7.15 -4.34
N ASP A 300 -10.12 8.13 -3.69
CA ASP A 300 -10.08 9.51 -4.14
C ASP A 300 -8.71 10.10 -3.80
N TYR A 301 -7.99 10.54 -4.82
CA TYR A 301 -6.67 11.14 -4.71
C TYR A 301 -6.63 12.45 -5.48
N ASP A 302 -6.09 13.48 -4.87
CA ASP A 302 -5.84 14.76 -5.55
C ASP A 302 -4.51 15.36 -5.07
N ASN A 303 -3.67 15.74 -6.01
CA ASN A 303 -2.47 16.50 -5.72
C ASN A 303 -2.84 17.97 -5.59
N VAL A 304 -3.07 18.41 -4.36
CA VAL A 304 -3.49 19.77 -4.05
C VAL A 304 -2.45 20.82 -4.47
N GLY A 305 -1.18 20.42 -4.56
CA GLY A 305 -0.05 21.30 -4.84
C GLY A 305 0.19 22.30 -3.72
N VAL A 306 1.42 22.66 -3.50
CA VAL A 306 1.83 23.67 -2.52
C VAL A 306 1.97 25.03 -3.20
N ARG A 307 1.82 26.09 -2.45
CA ARG A 307 1.97 27.47 -2.97
C ARG A 307 3.37 27.71 -3.54
N VAL A 308 4.39 27.09 -2.92
CA VAL A 308 5.79 27.10 -3.38
C VAL A 308 6.24 25.63 -3.37
N PRO A 309 6.13 24.89 -4.49
CA PRO A 309 6.39 23.47 -4.52
C PRO A 309 7.86 23.09 -4.35
N ASN A 310 8.76 23.97 -4.75
CA ASN A 310 10.20 23.78 -4.64
C ASN A 310 10.90 25.12 -4.42
N GLU A 311 11.90 25.10 -3.58
CA GLU A 311 12.79 26.23 -3.30
C GLU A 311 14.23 25.76 -3.46
N MET A 312 15.02 26.58 -4.15
CA MET A 312 16.45 26.35 -4.33
C MET A 312 17.20 27.49 -3.66
N ASN A 313 17.94 27.19 -2.62
CA ASN A 313 18.79 28.12 -1.91
C ASN A 313 20.25 27.77 -2.08
N ARG A 314 21.06 28.76 -2.41
CA ARG A 314 22.52 28.63 -2.42
C ARG A 314 23.08 29.28 -1.15
N ASP A 315 23.83 28.51 -0.39
CA ASP A 315 24.58 28.99 0.76
C ASP A 315 26.05 29.20 0.39
N PRO A 316 26.50 30.45 0.12
CA PRO A 316 27.88 30.72 -0.25
C PRO A 316 28.84 30.67 0.95
N ALA A 317 28.33 30.55 2.18
CA ALA A 317 29.13 30.55 3.39
C ALA A 317 29.68 29.16 3.73
N THR A 318 29.17 28.10 3.11
CA THR A 318 29.69 26.74 3.26
C THR A 318 30.82 26.47 2.26
N ASP A 319 31.82 25.72 2.72
CA ASP A 319 32.98 25.34 1.88
C ASP A 319 32.51 24.51 0.67
N GLY A 320 32.57 25.11 -0.51
CA GLY A 320 32.14 24.52 -1.76
C GLY A 320 30.74 24.91 -2.27
N GLY A 321 30.04 25.83 -1.60
CA GLY A 321 28.68 26.29 -1.98
C GLY A 321 27.67 25.14 -1.95
N LEU A 322 26.72 25.17 -1.04
CA LEU A 322 25.62 24.20 -1.00
C LEU A 322 24.40 24.76 -1.75
N VAL A 323 23.82 23.96 -2.61
CA VAL A 323 22.51 24.21 -3.21
C VAL A 323 21.50 23.31 -2.53
N HIS A 324 20.47 23.89 -1.94
CA HIS A 324 19.41 23.20 -1.23
C HIS A 324 18.16 23.13 -2.09
#